data_1676d71532fac908245b02b8ffa044c5
#
_entry.id   1676d71532fac908245b02b8ffa044c5
#
_cell.length_a   1.000
_cell.length_b   1.000
_cell.length_c   1.000
_cell.angle_alpha   90.00
_cell.angle_beta   90.00
_cell.angle_gamma   90.00
#
_symmetry.space_group_name_H-M   'P 1'
#
loop_
_entity.id
_entity.type
_entity.pdbx_description
1 polymer ?
#
loop_
_entity_poly.entity_id
_entity_poly.type
_entity_poly.pdbx_seq_one_letter_code
_entity_poly.pdbx_strand_id
1 'polypeptide(L)'
;MRVDHVSIAVRDIDEALAFFRRCLPIEMRAEKRPGYTSDFNWCDFYIGRFKLELIEGTGSNSFVRRFIEKRGEGLHHLSLETQGLGPLLQRMEQDSVRIVDRFDAGDGDLTAFISPRSAHGVLVQFWQVPQIEPLDRPDTASMRLRSGESVELRVDHVSIAVRDIGAALAFFQRYFPVSVRHPKHVGYDGTFALSSFWLNGYKIELIEPLPNRESFLTRFLARRGEGFHHISIDVDRLDPLLAQLDAEGVRIVDRSDLGGGRQTAFISPRSAHGVLIQFWQEPNGLRG
;
A
#
# COMPACT_ATOMS: atom_id res chain seq x y z
N MET A 1 -16.90 6.03 -3.53
CA MET A 1 -15.84 5.41 -2.73
C MET A 1 -14.50 5.77 -3.35
N ARG A 2 -13.50 6.15 -2.55
CA ARG A 2 -12.16 6.54 -2.99
C ARG A 2 -11.14 5.97 -2.01
N VAL A 3 -9.96 5.57 -2.48
CA VAL A 3 -8.82 5.31 -1.59
C VAL A 3 -8.38 6.63 -0.98
N ASP A 4 -8.33 6.69 0.34
CA ASP A 4 -7.81 7.84 1.07
C ASP A 4 -6.30 7.67 1.29
N HIS A 5 -5.89 6.57 1.93
CA HIS A 5 -4.48 6.29 2.18
C HIS A 5 -4.20 4.79 2.34
N VAL A 6 -2.91 4.47 2.31
CA VAL A 6 -2.38 3.20 2.81
C VAL A 6 -1.56 3.49 4.06
N SER A 7 -1.85 2.78 5.14
CA SER A 7 -1.19 2.98 6.43
C SER A 7 -0.04 2.00 6.64
N ILE A 8 1.03 2.48 7.28
CA ILE A 8 2.22 1.74 7.66
C ILE A 8 2.36 1.80 9.19
N ALA A 9 2.37 0.65 9.84
CA ALA A 9 2.64 0.56 11.27
C ALA A 9 4.16 0.58 11.52
N VAL A 10 4.62 1.54 12.30
CA VAL A 10 6.03 1.75 12.63
C VAL A 10 6.25 1.82 14.15
N ARG A 11 7.47 1.51 14.60
CA ARG A 11 7.85 1.62 16.01
C ARG A 11 8.00 3.05 16.45
N ASP A 12 8.52 3.88 15.54
CA ASP A 12 8.80 5.29 15.74
C ASP A 12 8.50 6.05 14.44
N ILE A 13 7.56 7.00 14.51
CA ILE A 13 7.16 7.82 13.35
C ILE A 13 8.32 8.72 12.91
N ASP A 14 9.08 9.29 13.85
CA ASP A 14 10.11 10.27 13.53
C ASP A 14 11.28 9.60 12.80
N GLU A 15 11.67 8.38 13.20
CA GLU A 15 12.68 7.57 12.50
C GLU A 15 12.20 7.17 11.10
N ALA A 16 10.96 6.69 11.00
CA ALA A 16 10.37 6.29 9.72
C ALA A 16 10.24 7.48 8.76
N LEU A 17 9.79 8.62 9.26
CA LEU A 17 9.63 9.84 8.47
C LEU A 17 11.00 10.36 7.98
N ALA A 18 12.03 10.29 8.82
CA ALA A 18 13.41 10.64 8.42
C ALA A 18 13.91 9.74 7.28
N PHE A 19 13.59 8.44 7.32
CA PHE A 19 13.89 7.52 6.21
C PHE A 19 13.14 7.91 4.94
N PHE A 20 11.83 8.10 4.99
CA PHE A 20 11.04 8.43 3.80
C PHE A 20 11.43 9.77 3.19
N ARG A 21 11.72 10.80 4.00
CA ARG A 21 12.23 12.11 3.54
C ARG A 21 13.57 12.01 2.81
N ARG A 22 14.42 11.10 3.25
CA ARG A 22 15.73 10.90 2.64
C ARG A 22 15.64 10.12 1.32
N CYS A 23 14.71 9.18 1.21
CA CYS A 23 14.66 8.22 0.12
C CYS A 23 13.62 8.54 -0.98
N LEU A 24 12.61 9.34 -0.67
CA LEU A 24 11.48 9.62 -1.55
C LEU A 24 11.07 11.11 -1.49
N PRO A 25 10.51 11.65 -2.57
CA PRO A 25 10.04 13.04 -2.62
C PRO A 25 8.69 13.17 -1.91
N ILE A 26 8.69 13.10 -0.60
CA ILE A 26 7.48 13.20 0.21
C ILE A 26 7.08 14.65 0.47
N GLU A 27 5.77 14.90 0.48
CA GLU A 27 5.16 16.17 0.88
C GLU A 27 4.24 15.94 2.08
N MET A 28 4.59 16.54 3.23
CA MET A 28 3.80 16.40 4.46
C MET A 28 2.43 17.03 4.31
N ARG A 29 1.38 16.28 4.69
CA ARG A 29 0.01 16.80 4.86
C ARG A 29 -0.28 17.08 6.31
N ALA A 30 0.07 16.16 7.19
CA ALA A 30 -0.13 16.30 8.62
C ALA A 30 1.11 15.85 9.39
N GLU A 31 1.59 16.71 10.28
CA GLU A 31 2.64 16.37 11.24
C GLU A 31 2.13 15.38 12.29
N LYS A 32 3.06 14.76 13.02
CA LYS A 32 2.77 13.77 14.07
C LYS A 32 1.80 14.35 15.11
N ARG A 33 0.71 13.62 15.34
CA ARG A 33 -0.34 13.97 16.30
C ARG A 33 -1.03 12.74 16.87
N PRO A 34 -1.75 12.84 18.02
CA PRO A 34 -2.56 11.75 18.54
C PRO A 34 -3.68 11.35 17.57
N GLY A 35 -3.98 10.04 17.53
CA GLY A 35 -5.13 9.49 16.83
C GLY A 35 -6.46 9.75 17.54
N TYR A 36 -7.56 9.34 16.91
CA TYR A 36 -8.92 9.46 17.48
C TYR A 36 -9.13 8.57 18.72
N THR A 37 -8.32 7.52 18.89
CA THR A 37 -8.13 6.84 20.16
C THR A 37 -6.77 7.23 20.72
N SER A 38 -6.61 7.36 22.02
CA SER A 38 -5.37 7.84 22.65
C SER A 38 -4.23 6.81 22.65
N ASP A 39 -4.41 5.66 22.00
CA ASP A 39 -3.48 4.55 22.01
C ASP A 39 -2.54 4.50 20.79
N PHE A 40 -2.60 5.51 19.90
CA PHE A 40 -1.67 5.66 18.79
C PHE A 40 -1.45 7.12 18.39
N ASN A 41 -0.30 7.39 17.77
CA ASN A 41 -0.01 8.61 17.03
C ASN A 41 -0.02 8.32 15.54
N TRP A 42 -0.20 9.35 14.72
CA TRP A 42 -0.14 9.27 13.28
C TRP A 42 0.43 10.53 12.64
N CYS A 43 0.92 10.40 11.45
CA CYS A 43 1.20 11.48 10.49
C CYS A 43 0.94 10.98 9.08
N ASP A 44 0.74 11.88 8.13
CA ASP A 44 0.58 11.48 6.73
C ASP A 44 1.30 12.42 5.77
N PHE A 45 1.64 11.88 4.62
CA PHE A 45 2.33 12.56 3.53
C PHE A 45 1.91 12.02 2.17
N TYR A 46 2.22 12.79 1.14
CA TYR A 46 2.00 12.42 -0.26
C TYR A 46 3.30 12.10 -0.98
N ILE A 47 3.22 11.20 -1.95
CA ILE A 47 4.15 11.04 -3.07
C ILE A 47 3.31 11.23 -4.33
N GLY A 48 3.41 12.40 -4.99
CA GLY A 48 2.45 12.79 -6.00
C GLY A 48 1.03 12.85 -5.42
N ARG A 49 0.11 12.10 -6.00
CA ARG A 49 -1.27 11.98 -5.48
C ARG A 49 -1.48 10.87 -4.45
N PHE A 50 -0.49 10.00 -4.24
CA PHE A 50 -0.64 8.85 -3.37
C PHE A 50 -0.35 9.21 -1.92
N LYS A 51 -1.34 9.01 -1.02
CA LYS A 51 -1.20 9.31 0.40
C LYS A 51 -0.78 8.08 1.20
N LEU A 52 0.27 8.24 1.99
CA LEU A 52 0.72 7.28 2.98
C LEU A 52 0.53 7.85 4.37
N GLU A 53 0.10 7.00 5.29
CA GLU A 53 0.00 7.31 6.72
C GLU A 53 1.02 6.46 7.49
N LEU A 54 1.70 7.04 8.46
CA LEU A 54 2.46 6.32 9.46
C LEU A 54 1.67 6.30 10.77
N ILE A 55 1.58 5.13 11.40
CA ILE A 55 0.97 4.96 12.72
C ILE A 55 1.95 4.34 13.70
N GLU A 56 2.00 4.90 14.91
CA GLU A 56 2.87 4.49 16.01
C GLU A 56 2.04 4.23 17.26
N GLY A 57 2.23 3.10 17.91
CA GLY A 57 1.49 2.76 19.12
C GLY A 57 1.98 3.48 20.36
N THR A 58 1.07 4.13 21.09
CA THR A 58 1.31 4.71 22.41
C THR A 58 0.79 3.75 23.49
N GLY A 59 1.51 3.56 24.57
CA GLY A 59 1.07 2.67 25.66
C GLY A 59 1.09 1.16 25.33
N SER A 60 0.92 0.34 26.34
CA SER A 60 1.05 -1.14 26.26
C SER A 60 -0.11 -1.82 25.52
N ASN A 61 -1.29 -1.22 25.53
CA ASN A 61 -2.51 -1.80 24.94
C ASN A 61 -2.81 -1.34 23.51
N SER A 62 -1.87 -0.65 22.88
CA SER A 62 -2.06 -0.16 21.51
C SER A 62 -2.26 -1.31 20.52
N PHE A 63 -3.25 -1.14 19.62
CA PHE A 63 -3.47 -2.10 18.53
C PHE A 63 -2.27 -2.11 17.56
N VAL A 64 -1.60 -0.96 17.37
CA VAL A 64 -0.40 -0.85 16.53
C VAL A 64 0.75 -1.66 17.11
N ARG A 65 0.99 -1.57 18.44
CA ARG A 65 2.02 -2.38 19.10
C ARG A 65 1.74 -3.87 18.97
N ARG A 66 0.49 -4.31 19.21
CA ARG A 66 0.10 -5.73 19.02
C ARG A 66 0.32 -6.21 17.58
N PHE A 67 0.05 -5.34 16.59
CA PHE A 67 0.34 -5.66 15.20
C PHE A 67 1.84 -5.84 14.97
N ILE A 68 2.67 -4.88 15.43
CA ILE A 68 4.13 -4.92 15.26
C ILE A 68 4.77 -6.11 15.98
N GLU A 69 4.32 -6.45 17.19
CA GLU A 69 4.78 -7.63 17.93
C GLU A 69 4.52 -8.93 17.18
N LYS A 70 3.37 -9.02 16.51
CA LYS A 70 2.96 -10.23 15.80
C LYS A 70 3.52 -10.32 14.38
N ARG A 71 3.67 -9.20 13.69
CA ARG A 71 3.97 -9.15 12.24
C ARG A 71 5.23 -8.36 11.88
N GLY A 72 5.81 -7.62 12.83
CA GLY A 72 6.82 -6.59 12.55
C GLY A 72 6.19 -5.31 12.03
N GLU A 73 7.02 -4.31 11.78
CA GLU A 73 6.62 -3.09 11.05
C GLU A 73 6.16 -3.44 9.64
N GLY A 74 5.37 -2.56 9.01
CA GLY A 74 4.95 -2.70 7.61
C GLY A 74 3.54 -2.22 7.32
N LEU A 75 3.06 -2.53 6.11
CA LEU A 75 1.73 -2.14 5.64
C LEU A 75 0.64 -2.70 6.57
N HIS A 76 -0.25 -1.81 7.05
CA HIS A 76 -1.23 -2.12 8.07
C HIS A 76 -2.66 -2.18 7.53
N HIS A 77 -3.14 -1.11 6.89
CA HIS A 77 -4.51 -1.07 6.36
C HIS A 77 -4.63 -0.22 5.10
N LEU A 78 -5.70 -0.50 4.36
CA LEU A 78 -6.18 0.33 3.25
C LEU A 78 -7.36 1.14 3.76
N SER A 79 -7.29 2.46 3.67
CA SER A 79 -8.35 3.36 4.09
C SER A 79 -9.13 3.91 2.91
N LEU A 80 -10.45 3.88 3.01
CA LEU A 80 -11.39 4.27 1.98
C LEU A 80 -12.38 5.30 2.50
N GLU A 81 -12.57 6.38 1.77
CA GLU A 81 -13.69 7.28 1.95
C GLU A 81 -14.93 6.74 1.21
N THR A 82 -16.07 6.80 1.84
CA THR A 82 -17.34 6.38 1.23
C THR A 82 -18.51 7.22 1.71
N GLN A 83 -19.53 7.32 0.88
CA GLN A 83 -20.85 7.81 1.27
C GLN A 83 -21.74 6.60 1.55
N GLY A 84 -22.66 6.72 2.50
CA GLY A 84 -23.64 5.65 2.78
C GLY A 84 -23.01 4.38 3.36
N LEU A 85 -22.09 4.51 4.32
CA LEU A 85 -21.38 3.37 4.92
C LEU A 85 -22.33 2.39 5.63
N GLY A 86 -23.38 2.87 6.32
CA GLY A 86 -24.32 2.02 7.02
C GLY A 86 -24.96 0.92 6.15
N PRO A 87 -25.59 1.25 5.01
CA PRO A 87 -26.11 0.24 4.08
C PRO A 87 -25.05 -0.72 3.52
N LEU A 88 -23.82 -0.26 3.30
CA LEU A 88 -22.72 -1.11 2.86
C LEU A 88 -22.37 -2.15 3.94
N LEU A 89 -22.19 -1.71 5.20
CA LEU A 89 -21.91 -2.61 6.32
C LEU A 89 -23.03 -3.63 6.53
N GLN A 90 -24.29 -3.20 6.47
CA GLN A 90 -25.43 -4.11 6.58
C GLN A 90 -25.40 -5.23 5.52
N ARG A 91 -25.11 -4.89 4.27
CA ARG A 91 -24.96 -5.88 3.19
C ARG A 91 -23.78 -6.82 3.45
N MET A 92 -22.66 -6.29 3.91
CA MET A 92 -21.48 -7.08 4.26
C MET A 92 -21.76 -8.07 5.41
N GLU A 93 -22.47 -7.64 6.45
CA GLU A 93 -22.87 -8.48 7.58
C GLU A 93 -23.83 -9.61 7.16
N GLN A 94 -24.80 -9.31 6.27
CA GLN A 94 -25.69 -10.33 5.68
C GLN A 94 -24.91 -11.39 4.90
N ASP A 95 -23.83 -11.01 4.27
CA ASP A 95 -22.91 -11.92 3.57
C ASP A 95 -21.85 -12.55 4.49
N SER A 96 -21.95 -12.39 5.80
CA SER A 96 -21.01 -12.89 6.81
C SER A 96 -19.60 -12.31 6.70
N VAL A 97 -19.45 -11.14 6.10
CA VAL A 97 -18.18 -10.38 6.13
C VAL A 97 -17.97 -9.84 7.55
N ARG A 98 -16.84 -10.16 8.14
CA ARG A 98 -16.55 -9.79 9.52
C ARG A 98 -16.12 -8.33 9.65
N ILE A 99 -16.97 -7.51 10.29
CA ILE A 99 -16.62 -6.17 10.78
C ILE A 99 -15.94 -6.34 12.14
N VAL A 100 -14.75 -5.74 12.35
CA VAL A 100 -13.95 -5.94 13.58
C VAL A 100 -13.96 -4.75 14.52
N ASP A 101 -14.11 -3.53 13.97
CA ASP A 101 -14.25 -2.31 14.73
C ASP A 101 -15.28 -1.42 14.04
N ARG A 102 -16.09 -0.76 14.84
CA ARG A 102 -17.07 0.22 14.39
C ARG A 102 -17.12 1.35 15.39
N PHE A 103 -16.92 2.54 14.91
CA PHE A 103 -16.99 3.74 15.70
C PHE A 103 -17.99 4.70 15.05
N ASP A 104 -18.94 5.17 15.83
CA ASP A 104 -19.96 6.15 15.43
C ASP A 104 -19.87 7.31 16.41
N ALA A 105 -19.32 8.43 15.93
CA ALA A 105 -19.21 9.65 16.75
C ALA A 105 -20.48 10.49 16.78
N GLY A 106 -21.55 10.05 16.09
CA GLY A 106 -22.74 10.86 15.80
C GLY A 106 -22.53 11.77 14.58
N ASP A 107 -23.57 12.50 14.22
CA ASP A 107 -23.57 13.47 13.09
C ASP A 107 -23.10 12.93 11.73
N GLY A 108 -23.11 11.60 11.57
CA GLY A 108 -22.70 10.92 10.34
C GLY A 108 -21.23 10.51 10.29
N ASP A 109 -20.44 10.76 11.31
CA ASP A 109 -19.03 10.35 11.44
C ASP A 109 -18.93 8.85 11.80
N LEU A 110 -19.13 8.01 10.80
CA LEU A 110 -19.04 6.57 10.95
C LEU A 110 -17.72 6.05 10.39
N THR A 111 -17.00 5.27 11.20
CA THR A 111 -15.79 4.54 10.79
C THR A 111 -16.00 3.06 11.07
N ALA A 112 -15.53 2.21 10.17
CA ALA A 112 -15.58 0.77 10.37
C ALA A 112 -14.41 0.05 9.71
N PHE A 113 -14.06 -1.14 10.22
CA PHE A 113 -12.99 -1.98 9.68
C PHE A 113 -13.52 -3.35 9.28
N ILE A 114 -13.13 -3.80 8.07
CA ILE A 114 -13.30 -5.19 7.67
C ILE A 114 -12.08 -6.00 8.09
N SER A 115 -12.34 -7.14 8.74
CA SER A 115 -11.31 -8.08 9.14
C SER A 115 -10.47 -8.57 7.96
N PRO A 116 -9.14 -8.68 8.12
CA PRO A 116 -8.28 -9.34 7.12
C PRO A 116 -8.73 -10.77 6.76
N ARG A 117 -9.43 -11.46 7.66
CA ARG A 117 -9.96 -12.81 7.39
C ARG A 117 -11.05 -12.84 6.32
N SER A 118 -11.76 -11.73 6.13
CA SER A 118 -12.81 -11.61 5.12
C SER A 118 -12.34 -10.90 3.85
N ALA A 119 -11.22 -10.16 3.90
CA ALA A 119 -10.73 -9.31 2.81
C ALA A 119 -9.33 -9.72 2.34
N HIS A 120 -9.10 -11.03 2.13
CA HIS A 120 -7.84 -11.57 1.57
C HIS A 120 -6.58 -11.04 2.26
N GLY A 121 -6.62 -11.02 3.61
CA GLY A 121 -5.49 -10.62 4.44
C GLY A 121 -5.29 -9.11 4.61
N VAL A 122 -6.14 -8.29 4.00
CA VAL A 122 -6.10 -6.83 4.10
C VAL A 122 -7.06 -6.33 5.16
N LEU A 123 -6.59 -5.52 6.11
CA LEU A 123 -7.44 -4.73 6.97
C LEU A 123 -7.94 -3.54 6.15
N VAL A 124 -9.25 -3.44 5.94
CA VAL A 124 -9.86 -2.33 5.18
C VAL A 124 -10.61 -1.43 6.12
N GLN A 125 -10.23 -0.17 6.17
CA GLN A 125 -10.91 0.88 6.90
C GLN A 125 -11.86 1.65 6.00
N PHE A 126 -13.01 2.01 6.52
CA PHE A 126 -13.94 2.95 5.89
C PHE A 126 -14.13 4.18 6.74
N TRP A 127 -14.09 5.33 6.09
CA TRP A 127 -14.55 6.60 6.63
C TRP A 127 -15.81 7.04 5.89
N GLN A 128 -16.88 7.29 6.60
CA GLN A 128 -18.04 7.94 6.03
C GLN A 128 -17.74 9.42 5.88
N VAL A 129 -17.92 9.94 4.67
CA VAL A 129 -17.77 11.37 4.38
C VAL A 129 -19.04 11.89 3.73
N PRO A 130 -19.43 13.15 3.97
CA PRO A 130 -20.62 13.73 3.35
C PRO A 130 -20.46 13.85 1.82
N GLN A 131 -19.25 14.12 1.37
CA GLN A 131 -18.87 14.23 -0.03
C GLN A 131 -17.46 13.72 -0.26
N ILE A 132 -17.23 13.03 -1.38
CA ILE A 132 -15.90 12.60 -1.82
C ILE A 132 -15.35 13.71 -2.71
N GLU A 133 -14.39 14.46 -2.17
CA GLU A 133 -13.77 15.55 -2.91
C GLU A 133 -12.81 15.02 -3.98
N PRO A 134 -12.75 15.64 -5.16
CA PRO A 134 -11.70 15.35 -6.13
C PRO A 134 -10.31 15.56 -5.52
N LEU A 135 -9.39 14.67 -5.83
CA LEU A 135 -7.99 14.83 -5.44
C LEU A 135 -7.27 15.64 -6.52
N ASP A 136 -7.12 16.93 -6.29
CA ASP A 136 -6.40 17.85 -7.19
C ASP A 136 -4.90 17.87 -6.82
N ARG A 137 -4.18 16.83 -7.23
CA ARG A 137 -2.73 16.69 -7.01
C ARG A 137 -2.06 16.07 -8.24
N PRO A 138 -0.80 16.44 -8.53
CA PRO A 138 -0.04 15.82 -9.60
C PRO A 138 0.13 14.32 -9.35
N ASP A 139 0.11 13.53 -10.40
CA ASP A 139 0.29 12.07 -10.32
C ASP A 139 1.73 11.71 -9.95
N THR A 140 2.68 12.56 -10.34
CA THR A 140 4.12 12.40 -10.14
C THR A 140 4.66 13.30 -9.04
N ALA A 141 5.83 12.94 -8.53
CA ALA A 141 6.66 13.78 -7.67
C ALA A 141 8.10 13.76 -8.18
N SER A 142 8.76 14.91 -8.16
CA SER A 142 10.14 15.06 -8.60
C SER A 142 11.10 15.00 -7.40
N MET A 143 12.17 14.23 -7.53
CA MET A 143 13.24 14.14 -6.54
C MET A 143 14.55 14.65 -7.12
N ARG A 144 15.17 15.65 -6.46
CA ARG A 144 16.53 16.08 -6.81
C ARG A 144 17.54 15.20 -6.12
N LEU A 145 18.39 14.55 -6.90
CA LEU A 145 19.47 13.71 -6.42
C LEU A 145 20.69 14.57 -5.98
N ARG A 146 21.57 14.01 -5.17
CA ARG A 146 22.82 14.66 -4.75
C ARG A 146 23.77 14.92 -5.93
N SER A 147 23.65 14.15 -7.02
CA SER A 147 24.37 14.41 -8.29
C SER A 147 23.96 15.72 -8.95
N GLY A 148 22.83 16.31 -8.54
CA GLY A 148 22.23 17.48 -9.17
C GLY A 148 21.18 17.14 -10.24
N GLU A 149 21.05 15.86 -10.61
CA GLU A 149 19.99 15.38 -11.51
C GLU A 149 18.64 15.31 -10.79
N SER A 150 17.56 15.30 -11.57
CA SER A 150 16.22 15.05 -11.03
C SER A 150 15.68 13.73 -11.57
N VAL A 151 14.94 13.00 -10.77
CA VAL A 151 14.18 11.81 -11.17
C VAL A 151 12.71 12.04 -10.88
N GLU A 152 11.85 11.58 -11.79
CA GLU A 152 10.40 11.62 -11.62
C GLU A 152 9.92 10.26 -11.10
N LEU A 153 9.07 10.31 -10.09
CA LEU A 153 8.50 9.12 -9.46
C LEU A 153 6.98 9.20 -9.45
N ARG A 154 6.34 8.04 -9.55
CA ARG A 154 4.89 7.89 -9.38
C ARG A 154 4.60 6.61 -8.63
N VAL A 155 3.80 6.65 -7.58
CA VAL A 155 3.28 5.41 -7.00
C VAL A 155 2.28 4.81 -7.97
N ASP A 156 2.61 3.64 -8.53
CA ASP A 156 1.77 2.95 -9.51
C ASP A 156 0.70 2.10 -8.81
N HIS A 157 1.10 1.28 -7.84
CA HIS A 157 0.15 0.41 -7.16
C HIS A 157 0.60 -0.05 -5.77
N VAL A 158 -0.37 -0.58 -5.04
CA VAL A 158 -0.14 -1.44 -3.88
C VAL A 158 -0.49 -2.87 -4.26
N SER A 159 0.40 -3.81 -3.95
CA SER A 159 0.22 -5.22 -4.29
C SER A 159 -0.25 -6.03 -3.08
N ILE A 160 -1.19 -6.94 -3.32
CA ILE A 160 -1.75 -7.88 -2.34
C ILE A 160 -1.44 -9.30 -2.80
N ALA A 161 -0.75 -10.07 -1.97
CA ALA A 161 -0.53 -11.49 -2.21
C ALA A 161 -1.76 -12.28 -1.78
N VAL A 162 -2.33 -13.05 -2.70
CA VAL A 162 -3.52 -13.87 -2.51
C VAL A 162 -3.28 -15.31 -2.93
N ARG A 163 -4.10 -16.22 -2.43
CA ARG A 163 -4.07 -17.64 -2.85
C ARG A 163 -4.80 -17.87 -4.17
N ASP A 164 -5.79 -17.04 -4.45
CA ASP A 164 -6.65 -17.13 -5.63
C ASP A 164 -7.08 -15.71 -6.04
N ILE A 165 -6.59 -15.25 -7.18
CA ILE A 165 -6.95 -13.94 -7.75
C ILE A 165 -8.44 -13.88 -8.09
N GLY A 166 -9.04 -14.97 -8.57
CA GLY A 166 -10.46 -15.01 -8.93
C GLY A 166 -11.36 -14.77 -7.73
N ALA A 167 -11.09 -15.46 -6.61
CA ALA A 167 -11.82 -15.28 -5.36
C ALA A 167 -11.64 -13.86 -4.80
N ALA A 168 -10.42 -13.32 -4.83
CA ALA A 168 -10.14 -11.97 -4.37
C ALA A 168 -10.84 -10.92 -5.24
N LEU A 169 -10.79 -11.03 -6.56
CA LEU A 169 -11.52 -10.13 -7.47
C LEU A 169 -13.03 -10.18 -7.22
N ALA A 170 -13.61 -11.37 -7.05
CA ALA A 170 -15.03 -11.52 -6.76
C ALA A 170 -15.44 -10.78 -5.47
N PHE A 171 -14.62 -10.87 -4.43
CA PHE A 171 -14.84 -10.11 -3.19
C PHE A 171 -14.78 -8.60 -3.43
N PHE A 172 -13.73 -8.09 -4.07
CA PHE A 172 -13.60 -6.65 -4.32
C PHE A 172 -14.70 -6.13 -5.25
N GLN A 173 -15.06 -6.85 -6.31
CA GLN A 173 -16.16 -6.46 -7.22
C GLN A 173 -17.54 -6.45 -6.54
N ARG A 174 -17.75 -7.30 -5.53
CA ARG A 174 -19.03 -7.36 -4.81
C ARG A 174 -19.29 -6.13 -3.96
N TYR A 175 -18.26 -5.55 -3.34
CA TYR A 175 -18.42 -4.50 -2.33
C TYR A 175 -17.85 -3.15 -2.72
N PHE A 176 -16.98 -3.09 -3.73
CA PHE A 176 -16.27 -1.89 -4.13
C PHE A 176 -16.53 -1.57 -5.61
N PRO A 177 -16.60 -0.28 -5.98
CA PRO A 177 -16.76 0.14 -7.37
C PRO A 177 -15.44 0.00 -8.15
N VAL A 178 -14.96 -1.24 -8.31
CA VAL A 178 -13.69 -1.53 -8.96
C VAL A 178 -13.83 -1.70 -10.47
N SER A 179 -12.81 -1.29 -11.20
CA SER A 179 -12.66 -1.52 -12.64
C SER A 179 -11.46 -2.40 -12.90
N VAL A 180 -11.69 -3.65 -13.32
CA VAL A 180 -10.62 -4.57 -13.72
C VAL A 180 -10.17 -4.21 -15.12
N ARG A 181 -8.92 -3.75 -15.28
CA ARG A 181 -8.35 -3.37 -16.58
C ARG A 181 -7.32 -4.37 -17.08
N HIS A 182 -6.64 -5.07 -16.17
CA HIS A 182 -5.70 -6.11 -16.53
C HIS A 182 -6.20 -7.45 -15.98
N PRO A 183 -6.76 -8.31 -16.83
CA PRO A 183 -7.16 -9.66 -16.45
C PRO A 183 -5.93 -10.47 -16.03
N LYS A 184 -6.19 -11.58 -15.34
CA LYS A 184 -5.12 -12.46 -14.85
C LYS A 184 -4.18 -12.91 -15.97
N HIS A 185 -2.88 -12.71 -15.76
CA HIS A 185 -1.82 -13.13 -16.66
C HIS A 185 -0.55 -13.50 -15.87
N VAL A 186 0.41 -14.16 -16.55
CA VAL A 186 1.67 -14.58 -15.93
C VAL A 186 2.59 -13.37 -15.76
N GLY A 187 3.22 -13.28 -14.58
CA GLY A 187 4.19 -12.23 -14.25
C GLY A 187 5.53 -12.40 -14.98
N TYR A 188 6.38 -11.39 -14.88
CA TYR A 188 7.60 -11.25 -15.66
C TYR A 188 8.64 -12.38 -15.46
N ASP A 189 8.67 -13.04 -14.30
CA ASP A 189 9.59 -14.14 -13.99
C ASP A 189 9.02 -15.53 -14.23
N GLY A 190 7.75 -15.62 -14.63
CA GLY A 190 7.06 -16.88 -14.92
C GLY A 190 6.77 -17.74 -13.68
N THR A 191 6.85 -17.20 -12.46
CA THR A 191 6.61 -17.95 -11.20
C THR A 191 5.32 -17.58 -10.51
N PHE A 192 4.69 -16.48 -10.90
CA PHE A 192 3.44 -15.98 -10.35
C PHE A 192 2.49 -15.48 -11.44
N ALA A 193 1.23 -15.34 -11.11
CA ALA A 193 0.24 -14.63 -11.91
C ALA A 193 -0.16 -13.34 -11.20
N LEU A 194 -0.62 -12.37 -11.98
CA LEU A 194 -1.09 -11.09 -11.49
C LEU A 194 -2.37 -10.64 -12.21
N SER A 195 -3.14 -9.79 -11.55
CA SER A 195 -4.27 -9.05 -12.10
C SER A 195 -4.36 -7.69 -11.42
N SER A 196 -4.88 -6.69 -12.10
CA SER A 196 -5.01 -5.36 -11.51
C SER A 196 -6.41 -4.80 -11.68
N PHE A 197 -6.87 -4.11 -10.64
CA PHE A 197 -8.09 -3.32 -10.68
C PHE A 197 -7.85 -1.90 -10.18
N TRP A 198 -8.72 -0.99 -10.57
CA TRP A 198 -8.69 0.41 -10.16
C TRP A 198 -9.88 0.71 -9.26
N LEU A 199 -9.61 1.45 -8.21
CA LEU A 199 -10.61 2.01 -7.32
C LEU A 199 -10.44 3.54 -7.31
N ASN A 200 -11.25 4.21 -8.13
CA ASN A 200 -11.24 5.67 -8.30
C ASN A 200 -9.81 6.26 -8.50
N GLY A 201 -9.11 5.72 -9.51
CA GLY A 201 -7.79 6.19 -9.91
C GLY A 201 -6.60 5.54 -9.19
N TYR A 202 -6.83 4.81 -8.10
CA TYR A 202 -5.79 4.02 -7.44
C TYR A 202 -5.77 2.60 -7.98
N LYS A 203 -4.59 2.13 -8.36
CA LYS A 203 -4.37 0.76 -8.84
C LYS A 203 -4.01 -0.15 -7.68
N ILE A 204 -4.70 -1.28 -7.60
CA ILE A 204 -4.38 -2.38 -6.70
C ILE A 204 -4.05 -3.60 -7.54
N GLU A 205 -2.91 -4.22 -7.26
CA GLU A 205 -2.47 -5.43 -7.91
C GLU A 205 -2.69 -6.63 -7.00
N LEU A 206 -3.25 -7.68 -7.54
CA LEU A 206 -3.34 -9.00 -6.91
C LEU A 206 -2.30 -9.91 -7.52
N ILE A 207 -1.52 -10.59 -6.67
CA ILE A 207 -0.50 -11.56 -7.09
C ILE A 207 -0.74 -12.91 -6.44
N GLU A 208 -0.65 -14.00 -7.22
CA GLU A 208 -0.78 -15.37 -6.73
C GLU A 208 0.35 -16.25 -7.26
N PRO A 209 0.83 -17.25 -6.50
CA PRO A 209 1.82 -18.21 -7.00
C PRO A 209 1.23 -19.09 -8.08
N LEU A 210 2.01 -19.40 -9.12
CA LEU A 210 1.60 -20.40 -10.10
C LEU A 210 1.63 -21.82 -9.48
N PRO A 211 0.71 -22.71 -9.89
CA PRO A 211 0.66 -24.07 -9.37
C PRO A 211 1.99 -24.82 -9.60
N ASN A 212 2.38 -25.61 -8.61
CA ASN A 212 3.57 -26.49 -8.67
C ASN A 212 4.90 -25.75 -8.91
N ARG A 213 4.97 -24.47 -8.59
CA ARG A 213 6.19 -23.66 -8.64
C ARG A 213 6.52 -23.06 -7.28
N GLU A 214 7.74 -23.32 -6.82
CA GLU A 214 8.27 -22.58 -5.68
C GLU A 214 8.61 -21.15 -6.10
N SER A 215 8.14 -20.17 -5.38
CA SER A 215 8.36 -18.74 -5.67
C SER A 215 8.51 -17.94 -4.38
N PHE A 216 8.87 -16.68 -4.51
CA PHE A 216 8.84 -15.75 -3.38
C PHE A 216 7.44 -15.66 -2.75
N LEU A 217 6.36 -15.80 -3.55
CA LEU A 217 4.98 -15.76 -3.07
C LEU A 217 4.57 -16.99 -2.28
N THR A 218 5.01 -18.21 -2.69
CA THR A 218 4.73 -19.41 -1.89
C THR A 218 5.33 -19.29 -0.50
N ARG A 219 6.56 -18.77 -0.38
CA ARG A 219 7.22 -18.53 0.90
C ARG A 219 6.55 -17.41 1.70
N PHE A 220 6.13 -16.32 1.03
CA PHE A 220 5.39 -15.24 1.68
C PHE A 220 4.06 -15.73 2.26
N LEU A 221 3.24 -16.39 1.45
CA LEU A 221 1.92 -16.92 1.87
C LEU A 221 2.02 -17.98 2.97
N ALA A 222 3.06 -18.81 2.95
CA ALA A 222 3.31 -19.80 4.00
C ALA A 222 3.64 -19.15 5.36
N ARG A 223 4.38 -18.02 5.35
CA ARG A 223 4.84 -17.35 6.57
C ARG A 223 3.85 -16.31 7.10
N ARG A 224 3.21 -15.55 6.21
CA ARG A 224 2.39 -14.38 6.54
C ARG A 224 0.91 -14.53 6.24
N GLY A 225 0.53 -15.54 5.42
CA GLY A 225 -0.81 -15.65 4.84
C GLY A 225 -1.03 -14.62 3.74
N GLU A 226 -2.27 -14.47 3.31
CA GLU A 226 -2.67 -13.41 2.38
C GLU A 226 -2.50 -12.01 3.01
N GLY A 227 -2.31 -10.98 2.18
CA GLY A 227 -2.20 -9.60 2.62
C GLY A 227 -1.28 -8.75 1.76
N PHE A 228 -1.02 -7.54 2.22
CA PHE A 228 -0.12 -6.61 1.52
C PHE A 228 1.26 -7.21 1.30
N HIS A 229 1.77 -7.03 0.08
CA HIS A 229 3.09 -7.51 -0.31
C HIS A 229 4.09 -6.36 -0.52
N HIS A 230 3.77 -5.40 -1.37
CA HIS A 230 4.67 -4.28 -1.66
C HIS A 230 3.92 -3.03 -2.14
N ILE A 231 4.65 -1.90 -2.16
CA ILE A 231 4.27 -0.70 -2.89
C ILE A 231 5.18 -0.63 -4.13
N SER A 232 4.60 -0.41 -5.31
CA SER A 232 5.35 -0.21 -6.56
C SER A 232 5.38 1.25 -6.95
N ILE A 233 6.58 1.74 -7.27
CA ILE A 233 6.85 3.12 -7.67
C ILE A 233 7.51 3.08 -9.05
N ASP A 234 6.87 3.69 -10.03
CA ASP A 234 7.47 3.93 -11.32
C ASP A 234 8.51 5.05 -11.20
N VAL A 235 9.61 4.91 -11.90
CA VAL A 235 10.69 5.88 -11.95
C VAL A 235 11.17 6.03 -13.40
N ASP A 236 11.43 7.26 -13.82
CA ASP A 236 11.93 7.53 -15.17
C ASP A 236 13.39 7.08 -15.38
N ARG A 237 14.21 7.11 -14.31
CA ARG A 237 15.61 6.72 -14.33
C ARG A 237 16.00 5.99 -13.04
N LEU A 238 16.10 4.66 -13.13
CA LEU A 238 16.32 3.81 -11.97
C LEU A 238 17.77 3.87 -11.44
N ASP A 239 18.77 3.80 -12.34
CA ASP A 239 20.17 3.68 -11.93
C ASP A 239 20.68 4.84 -11.06
N PRO A 240 20.47 6.12 -11.39
CA PRO A 240 20.89 7.22 -10.54
C PRO A 240 20.15 7.24 -9.19
N LEU A 241 18.89 6.83 -9.15
CA LEU A 241 18.15 6.68 -7.89
C LEU A 241 18.76 5.59 -7.02
N LEU A 242 19.02 4.41 -7.60
CA LEU A 242 19.63 3.29 -6.84
C LEU A 242 21.02 3.64 -6.33
N ALA A 243 21.84 4.35 -7.13
CA ALA A 243 23.16 4.79 -6.70
C ALA A 243 23.09 5.73 -5.48
N GLN A 244 22.11 6.64 -5.44
CA GLN A 244 21.90 7.49 -4.27
C GLN A 244 21.45 6.68 -3.06
N LEU A 245 20.46 5.79 -3.23
CA LEU A 245 19.93 4.97 -2.14
C LEU A 245 21.02 4.06 -1.53
N ASP A 246 21.89 3.48 -2.37
CA ASP A 246 23.03 2.67 -1.91
C ASP A 246 24.02 3.52 -1.11
N ALA A 247 24.35 4.73 -1.58
CA ALA A 247 25.19 5.68 -0.86
C ALA A 247 24.60 6.13 0.49
N GLU A 248 23.26 6.06 0.65
CA GLU A 248 22.56 6.29 1.91
C GLU A 248 22.48 5.05 2.81
N GLY A 249 23.08 3.93 2.40
CA GLY A 249 23.06 2.67 3.14
C GLY A 249 21.72 1.92 3.06
N VAL A 250 20.88 2.25 2.09
CA VAL A 250 19.60 1.56 1.88
C VAL A 250 19.85 0.23 1.19
N ARG A 251 19.37 -0.86 1.79
CA ARG A 251 19.56 -2.19 1.22
C ARG A 251 18.66 -2.43 0.02
N ILE A 252 19.26 -2.47 -1.17
CA ILE A 252 18.60 -2.84 -2.42
C ILE A 252 18.70 -4.37 -2.60
N VAL A 253 17.61 -4.98 -3.05
CA VAL A 253 17.49 -6.43 -3.31
C VAL A 253 16.78 -6.66 -4.64
N ASP A 254 16.97 -7.85 -5.19
CA ASP A 254 16.23 -8.35 -6.36
C ASP A 254 16.23 -7.39 -7.57
N ARG A 255 17.40 -6.80 -7.87
CA ARG A 255 17.58 -5.98 -9.07
C ARG A 255 17.61 -6.87 -10.31
N SER A 256 16.79 -6.54 -11.30
CA SER A 256 16.66 -7.30 -12.56
C SER A 256 16.56 -6.37 -13.76
N ASP A 257 17.33 -6.68 -14.80
CA ASP A 257 17.15 -6.16 -16.15
C ASP A 257 16.21 -7.12 -16.89
N LEU A 258 15.06 -6.61 -17.31
CA LEU A 258 14.00 -7.39 -17.98
C LEU A 258 14.09 -7.28 -19.51
N GLY A 259 15.14 -6.62 -20.02
CA GLY A 259 15.37 -6.35 -21.42
C GLY A 259 14.50 -5.22 -21.99
N GLY A 260 14.93 -4.67 -23.14
CA GLY A 260 14.22 -3.60 -23.81
C GLY A 260 14.17 -2.28 -23.02
N GLY A 261 15.10 -2.04 -22.09
CA GLY A 261 15.13 -0.86 -21.24
C GLY A 261 14.23 -0.93 -20.01
N ARG A 262 13.57 -2.07 -19.76
CA ARG A 262 12.79 -2.32 -18.55
C ARG A 262 13.68 -2.83 -17.43
N GLN A 263 13.58 -2.21 -16.28
CA GLN A 263 14.34 -2.61 -15.09
C GLN A 263 13.44 -2.57 -13.86
N THR A 264 13.78 -3.41 -12.87
CA THR A 264 13.15 -3.38 -11.56
C THR A 264 14.18 -3.62 -10.45
N ALA A 265 13.94 -3.03 -9.29
CA ALA A 265 14.70 -3.26 -8.08
C ALA A 265 13.80 -3.05 -6.86
N PHE A 266 14.19 -3.61 -5.71
CA PHE A 266 13.42 -3.48 -4.48
C PHE A 266 14.27 -2.91 -3.35
N ILE A 267 13.69 -2.01 -2.55
CA ILE A 267 14.21 -1.71 -1.22
C ILE A 267 13.76 -2.81 -0.26
N SER A 268 14.72 -3.39 0.46
CA SER A 268 14.44 -4.39 1.49
C SER A 268 13.54 -3.85 2.60
N PRO A 269 12.55 -4.61 3.08
CA PRO A 269 11.76 -4.23 4.25
C PRO A 269 12.58 -3.91 5.50
N ARG A 270 13.80 -4.44 5.59
CA ARG A 270 14.72 -4.13 6.73
C ARG A 270 15.20 -2.68 6.74
N SER A 271 15.24 -2.03 5.58
CA SER A 271 15.62 -0.62 5.46
C SER A 271 14.42 0.32 5.46
N ALA A 272 13.22 -0.16 5.11
CA ALA A 272 12.03 0.65 4.87
C ALA A 272 10.89 0.33 5.85
N HIS A 273 11.21 0.21 7.14
CA HIS A 273 10.22 0.01 8.21
C HIS A 273 9.20 -1.10 7.89
N GLY A 274 9.71 -2.25 7.42
CA GLY A 274 8.89 -3.41 7.11
C GLY A 274 8.16 -3.37 5.77
N VAL A 275 8.27 -2.30 5.00
CA VAL A 275 7.66 -2.16 3.67
C VAL A 275 8.63 -2.63 2.58
N LEU A 276 8.20 -3.56 1.74
CA LEU A 276 8.88 -3.88 0.49
C LEU A 276 8.48 -2.80 -0.54
N ILE A 277 9.46 -2.03 -1.02
CA ILE A 277 9.22 -0.99 -2.03
C ILE A 277 9.86 -1.44 -3.33
N GLN A 278 9.04 -1.59 -4.38
CA GLN A 278 9.50 -1.86 -5.73
C GLN A 278 9.71 -0.55 -6.48
N PHE A 279 10.83 -0.45 -7.19
CA PHE A 279 11.00 0.51 -8.26
C PHE A 279 10.91 -0.16 -9.61
N TRP A 280 10.23 0.47 -10.54
CA TRP A 280 10.04 -0.01 -11.89
C TRP A 280 10.35 1.09 -12.89
N GLN A 281 11.19 0.77 -13.87
CA GLN A 281 11.49 1.66 -15.00
C GLN A 281 11.02 1.02 -16.31
N GLU A 282 10.30 1.82 -17.11
CA GLU A 282 9.98 1.51 -18.51
C GLU A 282 10.93 2.28 -19.46
N PRO A 283 11.14 1.79 -20.69
CA PRO A 283 12.08 2.41 -21.65
C PRO A 283 11.69 3.84 -22.05
N ASN A 284 10.41 4.16 -21.99
CA ASN A 284 9.85 5.46 -22.40
C ASN A 284 9.46 6.36 -21.23
N GLY A 285 10.01 6.13 -20.04
CA GLY A 285 9.68 6.87 -18.83
C GLY A 285 8.58 6.22 -18.00
N LEU A 286 7.79 7.02 -17.28
CA LEU A 286 6.75 6.50 -16.41
C LEU A 286 5.63 5.81 -17.21
N ARG A 287 5.09 4.71 -16.70
CA ARG A 287 3.95 4.01 -17.32
C ARG A 287 2.74 4.95 -17.43
N GLY A 288 2.08 4.95 -18.58
CA GLY A 288 0.89 5.77 -18.85
C GLY A 288 -0.39 5.27 -18.16
#